data_8fc26ea01b34772e0f2db69a1dd4566a
#
_entry.id   8fc26ea01b34772e0f2db69a1dd4566a
#
_cell.length_a   1.000
_cell.length_b   1.000
_cell.length_c   1.000
_cell.angle_alpha   90.00
_cell.angle_beta   90.00
_cell.angle_gamma   90.00
#
_symmetry.space_group_name_H-M   'P 1'
#
loop_
_entity.id
_entity.type
_entity.pdbx_description
1 polymer ?
#
loop_
_entity_poly.entity_id
_entity_poly.type
_entity_poly.pdbx_seq_one_letter_code
_entity_poly.pdbx_strand_id
1 'polypeptide(L)'
;MNSIETANNSSASSRVILSMGGKGGVGKTSVMVSLVEWFDGNGIPAQLLDLDTENKARGSLSHFYGDRAPKVNIHTPAGLDAFVDYISEGAPVVIADMGAGAGQITADWFDKMYPSVAEAGIVFTAIGVITDDPASVESILGWAARLQNRVSYLIAKNSLSTHTDFTYWNNSREARQFREVFQPAVIRMDFRLPELENAARNYGVTLGDVANRKVEAPELRKASLVMRAQSYSRSLFSEFDKVKEMLLP
;
A
#
# COMPACT_ATOMS: atom_id res chain seq x y z
N MET A 1 -2.32 10.04 -49.62
CA MET A 1 -3.28 9.96 -48.49
C MET A 1 -2.68 8.96 -47.51
N ASN A 2 -1.91 9.46 -46.55
CA ASN A 2 -1.33 8.64 -45.49
C ASN A 2 -2.27 8.69 -44.29
N SER A 3 -2.93 7.57 -44.02
CA SER A 3 -3.69 7.38 -42.81
C SER A 3 -2.71 7.27 -41.63
N ILE A 4 -2.73 8.26 -40.77
CA ILE A 4 -2.06 8.22 -39.49
C ILE A 4 -2.86 7.25 -38.63
N GLU A 5 -2.34 6.06 -38.42
CA GLU A 5 -2.83 5.14 -37.39
C GLU A 5 -2.69 5.83 -36.04
N THR A 6 -3.82 6.19 -35.46
CA THR A 6 -3.92 6.61 -34.07
C THR A 6 -3.47 5.46 -33.22
N ALA A 7 -2.36 5.64 -32.52
CA ALA A 7 -1.91 4.73 -31.48
C ALA A 7 -3.07 4.53 -30.49
N ASN A 8 -3.58 3.31 -30.44
CA ASN A 8 -4.52 2.86 -29.43
C ASN A 8 -3.86 3.09 -28.06
N ASN A 9 -4.36 4.05 -27.31
CA ASN A 9 -4.17 4.12 -25.86
C ASN A 9 -4.87 2.88 -25.29
N SER A 10 -4.16 1.74 -25.19
CA SER A 10 -4.64 0.60 -24.44
C SER A 10 -4.68 1.04 -22.97
N SER A 11 -5.88 1.31 -22.45
CA SER A 11 -6.10 1.46 -21.02
C SER A 11 -5.48 0.23 -20.33
N ALA A 12 -4.77 0.43 -19.24
CA ALA A 12 -4.23 -0.67 -18.43
C ALA A 12 -5.36 -1.68 -18.13
N SER A 13 -5.08 -2.98 -18.30
CA SER A 13 -6.08 -4.02 -18.05
C SER A 13 -6.22 -4.33 -16.56
N SER A 14 -5.17 -4.12 -15.78
CA SER A 14 -5.12 -4.37 -14.34
C SER A 14 -4.09 -3.47 -13.66
N ARG A 15 -4.34 -3.16 -12.38
CA ARG A 15 -3.39 -2.43 -11.54
C ARG A 15 -3.02 -3.23 -10.31
N VAL A 16 -1.73 -3.39 -10.07
CA VAL A 16 -1.20 -3.97 -8.84
C VAL A 16 -0.70 -2.84 -7.93
N ILE A 17 -1.29 -2.72 -6.76
CA ILE A 17 -0.89 -1.76 -5.73
C ILE A 17 -0.12 -2.52 -4.67
N LEU A 18 1.15 -2.20 -4.49
CA LEU A 18 2.01 -2.87 -3.52
C LEU A 18 2.57 -1.90 -2.48
N SER A 19 2.66 -2.33 -1.23
CA SER A 19 3.42 -1.60 -0.22
C SER A 19 4.92 -1.83 -0.44
N MET A 20 5.75 -0.78 -0.31
CA MET A 20 7.19 -0.89 -0.48
C MET A 20 7.96 -0.34 0.72
N GLY A 21 9.22 -0.75 0.84
CA GLY A 21 10.15 -0.30 1.88
C GLY A 21 10.46 -1.37 2.91
N GLY A 22 11.76 -1.50 3.26
CA GLY A 22 12.27 -2.50 4.20
C GLY A 22 12.17 -2.10 5.67
N LYS A 23 11.76 -0.87 6.00
CA LYS A 23 11.64 -0.44 7.39
C LYS A 23 10.38 -1.02 8.03
N GLY A 24 10.54 -1.77 9.12
CA GLY A 24 9.42 -2.28 9.93
C GLY A 24 8.77 -1.19 10.76
N GLY A 25 7.48 -1.35 11.09
CA GLY A 25 6.75 -0.49 12.03
C GLY A 25 6.32 0.88 11.49
N VAL A 26 6.59 1.22 10.24
CA VAL A 26 6.24 2.54 9.65
C VAL A 26 4.76 2.68 9.31
N GLY A 27 3.98 1.60 9.31
CA GLY A 27 2.54 1.61 9.01
C GLY A 27 2.17 1.14 7.59
N LYS A 28 3.00 0.34 6.93
CA LYS A 28 2.68 -0.24 5.61
C LYS A 28 1.33 -0.96 5.61
N THR A 29 1.16 -1.95 6.47
CA THR A 29 -0.12 -2.67 6.58
C THR A 29 -1.28 -1.74 6.94
N SER A 30 -1.06 -0.72 7.79
CA SER A 30 -2.13 0.23 8.14
C SER A 30 -2.65 1.00 6.93
N VAL A 31 -1.78 1.47 6.03
CA VAL A 31 -2.23 2.14 4.80
C VAL A 31 -2.92 1.16 3.86
N MET A 32 -2.42 -0.08 3.72
CA MET A 32 -3.02 -1.09 2.86
C MET A 32 -4.42 -1.51 3.36
N VAL A 33 -4.59 -1.71 4.67
CA VAL A 33 -5.90 -1.98 5.29
C VAL A 33 -6.88 -0.84 5.00
N SER A 34 -6.47 0.41 5.22
CA SER A 34 -7.34 1.57 4.94
C SER A 34 -7.63 1.74 3.45
N LEU A 35 -6.71 1.35 2.57
CA LEU A 35 -6.94 1.35 1.13
C LEU A 35 -8.00 0.31 0.74
N VAL A 36 -7.94 -0.91 1.30
CA VAL A 36 -8.98 -1.93 1.09
C VAL A 36 -10.34 -1.40 1.54
N GLU A 37 -10.42 -0.75 2.71
CA GLU A 37 -11.66 -0.14 3.20
C GLU A 37 -12.20 0.95 2.24
N TRP A 38 -11.29 1.73 1.64
CA TRP A 38 -11.69 2.73 0.65
C TRP A 38 -12.25 2.09 -0.62
N PHE A 39 -11.63 1.01 -1.13
CA PHE A 39 -12.14 0.24 -2.27
C PHE A 39 -13.51 -0.36 -1.97
N ASP A 40 -13.65 -1.03 -0.83
CA ASP A 40 -14.91 -1.63 -0.37
C ASP A 40 -16.02 -0.57 -0.20
N GLY A 41 -15.67 0.58 0.39
CA GLY A 41 -16.59 1.69 0.60
C GLY A 41 -17.09 2.36 -0.69
N ASN A 42 -16.29 2.28 -1.77
CA ASN A 42 -16.66 2.77 -3.10
C ASN A 42 -17.27 1.69 -4.00
N GLY A 43 -17.44 0.45 -3.50
CA GLY A 43 -17.96 -0.67 -4.29
C GLY A 43 -17.04 -1.08 -5.44
N ILE A 44 -15.74 -0.82 -5.34
CA ILE A 44 -14.75 -1.16 -6.35
C ILE A 44 -14.12 -2.50 -5.97
N PRO A 45 -14.27 -3.56 -6.77
CA PRO A 45 -13.70 -4.85 -6.46
C PRO A 45 -12.17 -4.82 -6.52
N ALA A 46 -11.53 -5.36 -5.48
CA ALA A 46 -10.09 -5.57 -5.43
C ALA A 46 -9.78 -6.97 -4.88
N GLN A 47 -8.84 -7.65 -5.49
CA GLN A 47 -8.23 -8.86 -4.93
C GLN A 47 -7.15 -8.45 -3.93
N LEU A 48 -7.01 -9.22 -2.86
CA LEU A 48 -6.04 -8.94 -1.79
C LEU A 48 -4.98 -10.02 -1.75
N LEU A 49 -3.74 -9.64 -1.46
CA LEU A 49 -2.63 -10.56 -1.33
C LEU A 49 -1.72 -10.16 -0.16
N ASP A 50 -1.49 -11.09 0.76
CA ASP A 50 -0.56 -10.89 1.88
C ASP A 50 0.78 -11.51 1.54
N LEU A 51 1.77 -10.66 1.27
CA LEU A 51 3.15 -11.06 0.94
C LEU A 51 4.09 -10.97 2.16
N ASP A 52 3.55 -10.59 3.34
CA ASP A 52 4.31 -10.51 4.59
C ASP A 52 4.38 -11.88 5.27
N THR A 53 5.44 -12.61 5.01
CA THR A 53 5.70 -13.91 5.63
C THR A 53 6.43 -13.83 6.97
N GLU A 54 6.93 -12.64 7.36
CA GLU A 54 7.63 -12.43 8.63
C GLU A 54 6.64 -12.24 9.77
N ASN A 55 5.51 -11.58 9.54
CA ASN A 55 4.45 -11.40 10.53
C ASN A 55 3.51 -12.60 10.57
N LYS A 56 3.86 -13.59 11.41
CA LYS A 56 3.11 -14.86 11.50
C LYS A 56 1.79 -14.76 12.26
N ALA A 57 1.60 -13.77 13.13
CA ALA A 57 0.50 -13.81 14.10
C ALA A 57 -0.40 -12.57 14.15
N ARG A 58 0.12 -11.36 13.94
CA ARG A 58 -0.66 -10.11 14.08
C ARG A 58 -0.05 -9.00 13.23
N GLY A 59 -0.90 -8.26 12.51
CA GLY A 59 -0.49 -7.03 11.83
C GLY A 59 -0.13 -7.19 10.35
N SER A 60 -0.45 -8.31 9.72
CA SER A 60 -0.42 -8.46 8.26
C SER A 60 -1.83 -8.34 7.67
N LEU A 61 -1.96 -8.20 6.36
CA LEU A 61 -3.25 -8.02 5.69
C LEU A 61 -4.21 -9.18 5.96
N SER A 62 -3.70 -10.44 5.97
CA SER A 62 -4.49 -11.64 6.27
C SER A 62 -5.04 -11.66 7.70
N HIS A 63 -4.40 -10.97 8.65
CA HIS A 63 -4.92 -10.86 10.01
C HIS A 63 -6.25 -10.10 10.08
N PHE A 64 -6.44 -9.12 9.19
CA PHE A 64 -7.67 -8.30 9.13
C PHE A 64 -8.74 -8.89 8.21
N TYR A 65 -8.32 -9.57 7.14
CA TYR A 65 -9.24 -9.99 6.07
C TYR A 65 -9.36 -11.50 5.90
N GLY A 66 -8.64 -12.30 6.71
CA GLY A 66 -8.71 -13.77 6.68
C GLY A 66 -8.43 -14.33 5.28
N ASP A 67 -9.26 -15.28 4.86
CA ASP A 67 -9.12 -15.98 3.56
C ASP A 67 -9.26 -15.04 2.34
N ARG A 68 -9.80 -13.84 2.52
CA ARG A 68 -9.86 -12.81 1.47
C ARG A 68 -8.48 -12.29 1.09
N ALA A 69 -7.47 -12.41 1.98
CA ALA A 69 -6.09 -12.00 1.76
C ALA A 69 -5.14 -13.21 1.91
N PRO A 70 -5.09 -14.13 0.93
CA PRO A 70 -4.23 -15.30 0.99
C PRO A 70 -2.75 -14.90 1.12
N LYS A 71 -1.98 -15.73 1.84
CA LYS A 71 -0.54 -15.52 2.01
C LYS A 71 0.24 -16.19 0.90
N VAL A 72 1.16 -15.44 0.30
CA VAL A 72 2.12 -15.95 -0.70
C VAL A 72 3.54 -15.61 -0.27
N ASN A 73 4.41 -16.63 -0.26
CA ASN A 73 5.82 -16.45 0.11
C ASN A 73 6.68 -16.08 -1.10
N ILE A 74 6.82 -14.81 -1.38
CA ILE A 74 7.64 -14.28 -2.48
C ILE A 74 9.16 -14.42 -2.29
N HIS A 75 9.63 -14.99 -1.19
CA HIS A 75 11.04 -15.30 -0.98
C HIS A 75 11.45 -16.64 -1.64
N THR A 76 10.53 -17.32 -2.30
CA THR A 76 10.77 -18.57 -3.03
C THR A 76 10.37 -18.42 -4.50
N PRO A 77 11.05 -19.12 -5.44
CA PRO A 77 10.66 -19.09 -6.85
C PRO A 77 9.19 -19.48 -7.07
N ALA A 78 8.73 -20.56 -6.44
CA ALA A 78 7.34 -21.01 -6.54
C ALA A 78 6.32 -19.97 -6.02
N GLY A 79 6.67 -19.21 -4.97
CA GLY A 79 5.83 -18.14 -4.47
C GLY A 79 5.81 -16.93 -5.40
N LEU A 80 6.90 -16.64 -6.09
CA LEU A 80 6.94 -15.60 -7.11
C LEU A 80 6.11 -15.98 -8.35
N ASP A 81 6.16 -17.26 -8.76
CA ASP A 81 5.31 -17.77 -9.84
C ASP A 81 3.83 -17.69 -9.43
N ALA A 82 3.47 -18.12 -8.21
CA ALA A 82 2.12 -17.98 -7.68
C ALA A 82 1.64 -16.53 -7.61
N PHE A 83 2.53 -15.58 -7.34
CA PHE A 83 2.21 -14.15 -7.40
C PHE A 83 1.88 -13.69 -8.83
N VAL A 84 2.65 -14.14 -9.84
CA VAL A 84 2.35 -13.84 -11.26
C VAL A 84 1.00 -14.41 -11.65
N ASP A 85 0.77 -15.69 -11.34
CA ASP A 85 -0.50 -16.34 -11.65
C ASP A 85 -1.67 -15.54 -11.05
N TYR A 86 -1.56 -15.15 -9.78
CA TYR A 86 -2.59 -14.40 -9.07
C TYR A 86 -2.89 -13.02 -9.70
N ILE A 87 -1.86 -12.24 -10.04
CA ILE A 87 -2.06 -10.92 -10.67
C ILE A 87 -2.54 -11.02 -12.13
N SER A 88 -2.39 -12.20 -12.75
CA SER A 88 -2.81 -12.48 -14.12
C SER A 88 -4.24 -13.03 -14.23
N GLU A 89 -4.92 -13.29 -13.11
CA GLU A 89 -6.31 -13.80 -13.07
C GLU A 89 -7.36 -12.78 -13.59
N GLY A 90 -6.92 -11.56 -13.93
CA GLY A 90 -7.76 -10.55 -14.60
C GLY A 90 -8.58 -9.68 -13.66
N ALA A 91 -8.27 -9.64 -12.37
CA ALA A 91 -8.85 -8.64 -11.49
C ALA A 91 -8.43 -7.22 -11.89
N PRO A 92 -9.35 -6.25 -11.91
CA PRO A 92 -9.01 -4.88 -12.28
C PRO A 92 -7.98 -4.27 -11.30
N VAL A 93 -8.05 -4.63 -10.02
CA VAL A 93 -7.10 -4.17 -9.00
C VAL A 93 -6.68 -5.33 -8.10
N VAL A 94 -5.38 -5.41 -7.83
CA VAL A 94 -4.78 -6.29 -6.81
C VAL A 94 -4.06 -5.43 -5.77
N ILE A 95 -4.39 -5.61 -4.49
CA ILE A 95 -3.74 -4.93 -3.36
C ILE A 95 -2.83 -5.93 -2.66
N ALA A 96 -1.52 -5.72 -2.72
CA ALA A 96 -0.50 -6.62 -2.21
C ALA A 96 0.31 -5.97 -1.08
N ASP A 97 0.19 -6.50 0.15
CA ASP A 97 0.93 -5.98 1.31
C ASP A 97 2.26 -6.73 1.49
N MET A 98 3.36 -6.03 1.25
CA MET A 98 4.71 -6.59 1.34
C MET A 98 5.29 -6.41 2.74
N GLY A 99 5.87 -7.49 3.27
CA GLY A 99 6.67 -7.44 4.50
C GLY A 99 7.94 -6.59 4.35
N ALA A 100 8.55 -6.26 5.49
CA ALA A 100 9.81 -5.50 5.52
C ALA A 100 10.98 -6.26 4.86
N GLY A 101 10.95 -7.59 4.87
CA GLY A 101 12.00 -8.46 4.34
C GLY A 101 11.97 -8.71 2.83
N ALA A 102 11.00 -8.18 2.08
CA ALA A 102 10.96 -8.31 0.63
C ALA A 102 12.19 -7.63 -0.01
N GLY A 103 13.27 -8.37 -0.11
CA GLY A 103 14.60 -7.86 -0.43
C GLY A 103 15.05 -8.12 -1.87
N GLN A 104 16.32 -8.53 -2.00
CA GLN A 104 17.00 -8.73 -3.28
C GLN A 104 16.27 -9.70 -4.23
N ILE A 105 15.75 -10.83 -3.70
CA ILE A 105 15.06 -11.85 -4.50
C ILE A 105 13.86 -11.27 -5.24
N THR A 106 13.04 -10.45 -4.54
CA THR A 106 11.87 -9.79 -5.16
C THR A 106 12.29 -8.78 -6.22
N ALA A 107 13.39 -8.03 -5.99
CA ALA A 107 13.90 -7.08 -6.96
C ALA A 107 14.44 -7.77 -8.21
N ASP A 108 15.22 -8.85 -8.05
CA ASP A 108 15.78 -9.62 -9.15
C ASP A 108 14.68 -10.30 -9.98
N TRP A 109 13.65 -10.79 -9.31
CA TRP A 109 12.49 -11.34 -9.97
C TRP A 109 11.72 -10.25 -10.76
N PHE A 110 11.47 -9.10 -10.14
CA PHE A 110 10.80 -7.98 -10.80
C PHE A 110 11.56 -7.53 -12.05
N ASP A 111 12.89 -7.50 -12.01
CA ASP A 111 13.72 -7.16 -13.16
C ASP A 111 13.52 -8.14 -14.33
N LYS A 112 13.32 -9.42 -14.04
CA LYS A 112 13.13 -10.47 -15.06
C LYS A 112 11.71 -10.52 -15.61
N MET A 113 10.72 -10.38 -14.74
CA MET A 113 9.31 -10.64 -15.11
C MET A 113 8.56 -9.39 -15.55
N TYR A 114 9.03 -8.21 -15.16
CA TYR A 114 8.36 -6.94 -15.47
C TYR A 114 8.04 -6.76 -16.96
N PRO A 115 8.92 -7.04 -17.93
CA PRO A 115 8.60 -6.85 -19.34
C PRO A 115 7.34 -7.63 -19.76
N SER A 116 7.27 -8.91 -19.40
CA SER A 116 6.13 -9.78 -19.76
C SER A 116 4.84 -9.35 -19.05
N VAL A 117 4.94 -8.94 -17.78
CA VAL A 117 3.79 -8.45 -17.00
C VAL A 117 3.28 -7.13 -17.57
N ALA A 118 4.18 -6.23 -17.98
CA ALA A 118 3.82 -4.96 -18.62
C ALA A 118 3.17 -5.16 -20.01
N GLU A 119 3.68 -6.11 -20.80
CA GLU A 119 3.08 -6.49 -22.10
C GLU A 119 1.65 -7.04 -21.93
N ALA A 120 1.37 -7.70 -20.79
CA ALA A 120 0.02 -8.13 -20.42
C ALA A 120 -0.91 -6.98 -19.99
N GLY A 121 -0.45 -5.73 -20.01
CA GLY A 121 -1.22 -4.55 -19.63
C GLY A 121 -1.37 -4.35 -18.12
N ILE A 122 -0.52 -5.00 -17.31
CA ILE A 122 -0.51 -4.84 -15.85
C ILE A 122 0.41 -3.68 -15.47
N VAL A 123 -0.13 -2.71 -14.73
CA VAL A 123 0.63 -1.56 -14.22
C VAL A 123 0.76 -1.61 -12.71
N PHE A 124 1.83 -1.01 -12.18
CA PHE A 124 2.13 -1.05 -10.77
C PHE A 124 2.07 0.33 -10.12
N THR A 125 1.49 0.39 -8.92
CA THR A 125 1.62 1.51 -7.99
C THR A 125 2.32 1.04 -6.72
N ALA A 126 3.44 1.66 -6.39
CA ALA A 126 4.21 1.36 -5.18
C ALA A 126 3.94 2.39 -4.10
N ILE A 127 3.36 1.96 -2.97
CA ILE A 127 3.05 2.81 -1.83
C ILE A 127 4.20 2.74 -0.81
N GLY A 128 4.95 3.83 -0.69
CA GLY A 128 5.97 4.00 0.33
C GLY A 128 5.41 4.74 1.55
N VAL A 129 5.69 4.24 2.75
CA VAL A 129 5.27 4.90 3.99
C VAL A 129 6.47 5.52 4.68
N ILE A 130 6.41 6.82 4.91
CA ILE A 130 7.44 7.58 5.63
C ILE A 130 6.92 8.10 6.96
N THR A 131 7.83 8.22 7.92
CA THR A 131 7.62 8.80 9.25
C THR A 131 8.67 9.89 9.48
N ASP A 132 8.80 10.38 10.70
CA ASP A 132 9.91 11.23 11.15
C ASP A 132 11.28 10.50 11.21
N ASP A 133 11.29 9.15 11.18
CA ASP A 133 12.52 8.36 11.13
C ASP A 133 13.15 8.41 9.72
N PRO A 134 14.37 8.98 9.55
CA PRO A 134 15.08 8.99 8.28
C PRO A 134 15.18 7.63 7.59
N ALA A 135 15.33 6.54 8.34
CA ALA A 135 15.43 5.19 7.81
C ALA A 135 14.17 4.76 7.01
N SER A 136 13.00 5.34 7.30
CA SER A 136 11.80 5.11 6.53
C SER A 136 11.92 5.67 5.10
N VAL A 137 12.50 6.85 4.97
CA VAL A 137 12.76 7.50 3.67
C VAL A 137 13.87 6.76 2.91
N GLU A 138 15.00 6.49 3.56
CA GLU A 138 16.14 5.79 2.96
C GLU A 138 15.75 4.43 2.40
N SER A 139 14.89 3.71 3.11
CA SER A 139 14.36 2.43 2.65
C SER A 139 13.56 2.55 1.35
N ILE A 140 12.73 3.60 1.22
CA ILE A 140 11.98 3.87 -0.01
C ILE A 140 12.91 4.24 -1.15
N LEU A 141 13.91 5.10 -0.90
CA LEU A 141 14.88 5.48 -1.90
C LEU A 141 15.67 4.27 -2.43
N GLY A 142 16.05 3.33 -1.56
CA GLY A 142 16.68 2.08 -1.93
C GLY A 142 15.81 1.20 -2.84
N TRP A 143 14.50 1.16 -2.59
CA TRP A 143 13.54 0.48 -3.47
C TRP A 143 13.37 1.20 -4.79
N ALA A 144 13.23 2.54 -4.78
CA ALA A 144 13.06 3.34 -5.99
C ALA A 144 14.27 3.25 -6.94
N ALA A 145 15.48 3.14 -6.40
CA ALA A 145 16.68 2.92 -7.20
C ALA A 145 16.62 1.62 -8.03
N ARG A 146 15.86 0.63 -7.59
CA ARG A 146 15.66 -0.67 -8.29
C ARG A 146 14.43 -0.65 -9.18
N LEU A 147 13.31 -0.16 -8.69
CA LEU A 147 12.05 -0.13 -9.44
C LEU A 147 12.06 0.91 -10.55
N GLN A 148 12.80 2.01 -10.38
CA GLN A 148 12.94 3.10 -11.33
C GLN A 148 11.57 3.62 -11.85
N ASN A 149 11.41 3.80 -13.13
CA ASN A 149 10.17 4.28 -13.78
C ASN A 149 9.18 3.17 -14.15
N ARG A 150 9.39 1.96 -13.63
CA ARG A 150 8.51 0.80 -13.89
C ARG A 150 7.24 0.79 -13.03
N VAL A 151 7.17 1.67 -12.06
CA VAL A 151 6.02 1.83 -11.16
C VAL A 151 5.66 3.30 -10.98
N SER A 152 4.41 3.58 -10.67
CA SER A 152 3.99 4.88 -10.15
C SER A 152 4.21 4.91 -8.64
N TYR A 153 4.72 6.02 -8.10
CA TYR A 153 5.03 6.13 -6.67
C TYR A 153 3.98 6.94 -5.93
N LEU A 154 3.46 6.37 -4.85
CA LEU A 154 2.59 7.05 -3.88
C LEU A 154 3.26 7.05 -2.51
N ILE A 155 3.49 8.21 -1.93
CA ILE A 155 4.13 8.35 -0.62
C ILE A 155 3.10 8.72 0.43
N ALA A 156 2.91 7.85 1.41
CA ALA A 156 2.06 8.07 2.57
C ALA A 156 2.90 8.64 3.74
N LYS A 157 2.67 9.90 4.09
CA LYS A 157 3.28 10.57 5.24
C LYS A 157 2.51 10.18 6.49
N ASN A 158 3.03 9.24 7.27
CA ASN A 158 2.36 8.69 8.46
C ASN A 158 2.81 9.42 9.73
N SER A 159 1.90 10.16 10.35
CA SER A 159 2.12 10.83 11.63
C SER A 159 1.99 9.84 12.77
N LEU A 160 3.12 9.43 13.37
CA LEU A 160 3.13 8.54 14.53
C LEU A 160 2.88 9.27 15.86
N SER A 161 2.95 10.59 15.86
CA SER A 161 2.63 11.47 16.98
C SER A 161 2.05 12.78 16.49
N THR A 162 1.53 13.60 17.41
CA THR A 162 1.08 14.97 17.11
C THR A 162 2.23 15.92 16.75
N HIS A 163 3.47 15.50 17.02
CA HIS A 163 4.69 16.27 16.77
C HIS A 163 5.54 15.67 15.65
N THR A 164 5.03 14.65 14.94
CA THR A 164 5.74 14.05 13.81
C THR A 164 6.05 15.12 12.78
N ASP A 165 7.32 15.29 12.46
CA ASP A 165 7.76 16.13 11.35
C ASP A 165 8.37 15.26 10.23
N PHE A 166 8.46 15.82 9.06
CA PHE A 166 9.02 15.14 7.90
C PHE A 166 10.24 15.89 7.37
N THR A 167 11.04 16.46 8.30
CA THR A 167 12.19 17.30 7.99
C THR A 167 13.18 16.60 7.07
N TYR A 168 13.49 15.31 7.31
CA TYR A 168 14.40 14.56 6.44
C TYR A 168 13.84 14.40 5.03
N TRP A 169 12.56 14.01 4.88
CA TRP A 169 11.89 13.93 3.58
C TRP A 169 11.87 15.27 2.85
N ASN A 170 11.63 16.35 3.57
CA ASN A 170 11.49 17.67 2.95
C ASN A 170 12.84 18.25 2.50
N ASN A 171 13.93 18.00 3.24
CA ASN A 171 15.19 18.73 3.13
C ASN A 171 16.36 17.90 2.61
N SER A 172 16.35 16.55 2.72
CA SER A 172 17.47 15.75 2.23
C SER A 172 17.62 15.85 0.71
N ARG A 173 18.86 15.81 0.25
CA ARG A 173 19.21 15.89 -1.18
C ARG A 173 18.62 14.70 -1.95
N GLU A 174 18.73 13.52 -1.38
CA GLU A 174 18.31 12.25 -1.97
C GLU A 174 16.77 12.21 -2.14
N ALA A 175 16.02 12.63 -1.11
CA ALA A 175 14.57 12.72 -1.21
C ALA A 175 14.11 13.81 -2.20
N ARG A 176 14.86 14.91 -2.31
CA ARG A 176 14.60 15.95 -3.33
C ARG A 176 14.79 15.37 -4.72
N GLN A 177 15.92 14.70 -4.97
CA GLN A 177 16.20 14.08 -6.26
C GLN A 177 15.12 13.05 -6.64
N PHE A 178 14.69 12.22 -5.69
CA PHE A 178 13.58 11.27 -5.89
C PHE A 178 12.29 11.99 -6.32
N ARG A 179 11.93 13.08 -5.64
CA ARG A 179 10.72 13.86 -5.99
C ARG A 179 10.82 14.51 -7.36
N GLU A 180 12.00 15.02 -7.74
CA GLU A 180 12.24 15.63 -9.05
C GLU A 180 12.17 14.61 -10.18
N VAL A 181 12.75 13.43 -9.99
CA VAL A 181 12.81 12.38 -11.02
C VAL A 181 11.48 11.65 -11.19
N PHE A 182 10.88 11.22 -10.08
CA PHE A 182 9.72 10.32 -10.14
C PHE A 182 8.37 11.02 -9.90
N GLN A 183 8.38 12.26 -9.46
CA GLN A 183 7.18 13.07 -9.19
C GLN A 183 6.07 12.30 -8.42
N PRO A 184 6.40 11.69 -7.27
CA PRO A 184 5.46 10.86 -6.55
C PRO A 184 4.26 11.67 -6.09
N ALA A 185 3.07 11.07 -6.13
CA ALA A 185 1.95 11.61 -5.38
C ALA A 185 2.20 11.45 -3.87
N VAL A 186 1.63 12.34 -3.08
CA VAL A 186 1.82 12.33 -1.62
C VAL A 186 0.46 12.43 -0.93
N ILE A 187 0.20 11.50 -0.01
CA ILE A 187 -0.97 11.50 0.86
C ILE A 187 -0.55 11.64 2.33
N ARG A 188 -1.48 12.02 3.19
CA ARG A 188 -1.26 12.16 4.63
C ARG A 188 -2.08 11.13 5.38
N MET A 189 -1.43 10.51 6.35
CA MET A 189 -2.05 9.67 7.36
C MET A 189 -1.95 10.39 8.71
N ASP A 190 -3.08 10.87 9.21
CA ASP A 190 -3.14 11.59 10.48
C ASP A 190 -2.74 10.70 11.66
N PHE A 191 -2.32 11.32 12.75
CA PHE A 191 -2.01 10.63 13.99
C PHE A 191 -3.20 9.82 14.50
N ARG A 192 -2.95 8.55 14.80
CA ARG A 192 -3.90 7.64 15.43
C ARG A 192 -3.53 7.41 16.88
N LEU A 193 -4.54 7.40 17.72
CA LEU A 193 -4.35 7.11 19.14
C LEU A 193 -3.81 5.67 19.29
N PRO A 194 -2.65 5.45 19.94
CA PRO A 194 -2.07 4.11 20.07
C PRO A 194 -3.02 3.09 20.75
N GLU A 195 -3.85 3.55 21.70
CA GLU A 195 -4.87 2.72 22.34
C GLU A 195 -5.86 2.15 21.30
N LEU A 196 -6.35 3.00 20.38
CA LEU A 196 -7.28 2.58 19.34
C LEU A 196 -6.61 1.63 18.34
N GLU A 197 -5.41 1.99 17.86
CA GLU A 197 -4.69 1.19 16.86
C GLU A 197 -4.29 -0.19 17.40
N ASN A 198 -3.77 -0.23 18.64
CA ASN A 198 -3.35 -1.48 19.27
C ASN A 198 -4.55 -2.38 19.59
N ALA A 199 -5.66 -1.81 20.08
CA ALA A 199 -6.86 -2.58 20.34
C ALA A 199 -7.45 -3.14 19.03
N ALA A 200 -7.59 -2.34 17.98
CA ALA A 200 -8.07 -2.81 16.68
C ALA A 200 -7.20 -3.96 16.14
N ARG A 201 -5.87 -3.79 16.17
CA ARG A 201 -4.91 -4.84 15.78
C ARG A 201 -5.05 -6.12 16.63
N ASN A 202 -5.22 -5.99 17.94
CA ASN A 202 -5.34 -7.15 18.82
C ASN A 202 -6.59 -7.98 18.54
N TYR A 203 -7.68 -7.34 18.15
CA TYR A 203 -8.93 -7.99 17.78
C TYR A 203 -9.03 -8.36 16.29
N GLY A 204 -8.05 -8.01 15.46
CA GLY A 204 -8.10 -8.26 14.02
C GLY A 204 -9.23 -7.51 13.32
N VAL A 205 -9.60 -6.33 13.82
CA VAL A 205 -10.64 -5.48 13.25
C VAL A 205 -10.05 -4.22 12.64
N THR A 206 -10.69 -3.69 11.62
CA THR A 206 -10.21 -2.47 10.96
C THR A 206 -10.70 -1.21 11.68
N LEU A 207 -10.10 -0.06 11.38
CA LEU A 207 -10.61 1.22 11.90
C LEU A 207 -11.98 1.58 11.30
N GLY A 208 -12.27 1.13 10.08
CA GLY A 208 -13.60 1.26 9.48
C GLY A 208 -14.65 0.43 10.20
N ASP A 209 -14.30 -0.78 10.67
CA ASP A 209 -15.20 -1.57 11.50
C ASP A 209 -15.53 -0.86 12.82
N VAL A 210 -14.52 -0.26 13.46
CA VAL A 210 -14.72 0.58 14.66
C VAL A 210 -15.58 1.79 14.35
N ALA A 211 -15.28 2.51 13.27
CA ALA A 211 -16.02 3.70 12.84
C ALA A 211 -17.50 3.40 12.56
N ASN A 212 -17.78 2.23 11.99
CA ASN A 212 -19.12 1.76 11.65
C ASN A 212 -19.79 0.94 12.76
N ARG A 213 -19.16 0.85 13.96
CA ARG A 213 -19.66 0.10 15.12
C ARG A 213 -19.92 -1.39 14.85
N LYS A 214 -19.16 -2.00 13.93
CA LYS A 214 -19.24 -3.43 13.57
C LYS A 214 -18.40 -4.32 14.49
N VAL A 215 -17.92 -3.79 15.61
CA VAL A 215 -17.03 -4.49 16.54
C VAL A 215 -17.79 -4.90 17.80
N GLU A 216 -17.48 -6.08 18.33
CA GLU A 216 -18.10 -6.59 19.57
C GLU A 216 -17.32 -6.18 20.82
N ALA A 217 -16.01 -5.93 20.71
CA ALA A 217 -15.13 -5.56 21.82
C ALA A 217 -15.61 -4.26 22.51
N PRO A 218 -16.00 -4.32 23.81
CA PRO A 218 -16.59 -3.16 24.51
C PRO A 218 -15.68 -1.94 24.56
N GLU A 219 -14.38 -2.15 24.67
CA GLU A 219 -13.39 -1.08 24.70
C GLU A 219 -13.35 -0.28 23.39
N LEU A 220 -13.57 -0.92 22.24
CA LEU A 220 -13.62 -0.27 20.93
C LEU A 220 -14.96 0.40 20.63
N ARG A 221 -16.00 0.13 21.44
CA ARG A 221 -17.32 0.76 21.31
C ARG A 221 -17.45 2.11 22.02
N LYS A 222 -16.43 2.55 22.76
CA LYS A 222 -16.41 3.87 23.39
C LYS A 222 -16.64 4.96 22.35
N ALA A 223 -17.58 5.88 22.63
CA ALA A 223 -17.94 6.93 21.68
C ALA A 223 -16.73 7.74 21.18
N SER A 224 -15.79 8.06 22.08
CA SER A 224 -14.57 8.79 21.73
C SER A 224 -13.70 8.03 20.74
N LEU A 225 -13.56 6.71 20.85
CA LEU A 225 -12.76 5.89 19.91
C LEU A 225 -13.46 5.75 18.57
N VAL A 226 -14.78 5.55 18.57
CA VAL A 226 -15.60 5.53 17.35
C VAL A 226 -15.47 6.85 16.58
N MET A 227 -15.61 8.00 17.27
CA MET A 227 -15.48 9.31 16.63
C MET A 227 -14.07 9.55 16.07
N ARG A 228 -13.02 9.09 16.76
CA ARG A 228 -11.64 9.17 16.27
C ARG A 228 -11.42 8.29 15.04
N ALA A 229 -11.94 7.06 15.06
CA ALA A 229 -11.88 6.16 13.90
C ALA A 229 -12.61 6.76 12.69
N GLN A 230 -13.80 7.32 12.88
CA GLN A 230 -14.56 8.03 11.84
C GLN A 230 -13.82 9.23 11.27
N SER A 231 -13.21 10.05 12.13
CA SER A 231 -12.43 11.22 11.70
C SER A 231 -11.22 10.80 10.86
N TYR A 232 -10.47 9.81 11.34
CA TYR A 232 -9.31 9.27 10.64
C TYR A 232 -9.67 8.67 9.28
N SER A 233 -10.68 7.79 9.22
CA SER A 233 -11.10 7.15 7.96
C SER A 233 -11.55 8.20 6.95
N ARG A 234 -12.35 9.20 7.34
CA ARG A 234 -12.76 10.28 6.43
C ARG A 234 -11.60 11.09 5.91
N SER A 235 -10.64 11.45 6.77
CA SER A 235 -9.44 12.20 6.38
C SER A 235 -8.63 11.41 5.34
N LEU A 236 -8.32 10.15 5.64
CA LEU A 236 -7.49 9.32 4.76
C LEU A 236 -8.21 8.96 3.46
N PHE A 237 -9.51 8.70 3.49
CA PHE A 237 -10.29 8.42 2.28
C PHE A 237 -10.30 9.64 1.34
N SER A 238 -10.41 10.86 1.90
CA SER A 238 -10.26 12.09 1.11
C SER A 238 -8.87 12.22 0.48
N GLU A 239 -7.82 11.71 1.13
CA GLU A 239 -6.49 11.67 0.53
C GLU A 239 -6.42 10.66 -0.62
N PHE A 240 -7.02 9.47 -0.50
CA PHE A 240 -7.10 8.50 -1.59
C PHE A 240 -7.90 9.03 -2.79
N ASP A 241 -8.97 9.78 -2.55
CA ASP A 241 -9.76 10.42 -3.63
C ASP A 241 -8.91 11.37 -4.49
N LYS A 242 -7.93 12.06 -3.90
CA LYS A 242 -7.02 12.97 -4.62
C LYS A 242 -6.07 12.25 -5.58
N VAL A 243 -5.79 10.99 -5.31
CA VAL A 243 -4.83 10.16 -6.06
C VAL A 243 -5.50 8.97 -6.76
N LYS A 244 -6.80 9.05 -6.93
CA LYS A 244 -7.64 7.98 -7.49
C LYS A 244 -7.11 7.43 -8.81
N GLU A 245 -6.58 8.27 -9.69
CA GLU A 245 -6.01 7.87 -10.98
C GLU A 245 -4.78 6.97 -10.85
N MET A 246 -4.12 6.97 -9.68
CA MET A 246 -3.00 6.08 -9.39
C MET A 246 -3.44 4.77 -8.72
N LEU A 247 -4.70 4.66 -8.35
CA LEU A 247 -5.27 3.52 -7.64
C LEU A 247 -6.17 2.66 -8.55
N LEU A 248 -6.65 3.21 -9.65
CA LEU A 248 -7.51 2.52 -10.62
C LEU A 248 -6.76 2.22 -11.92
N PRO A 249 -7.14 1.19 -12.68
CA PRO A 249 -6.58 0.87 -14.01
C PRO A 249 -6.63 2.00 -14.99
#